data_d64d95712aa7f3e5b8955953941ebe69
#
_entry.id   d64d95712aa7f3e5b8955953941ebe69
#
_cell.length_a   1.000
_cell.length_b   1.000
_cell.length_c   1.000
_cell.angle_alpha   90.00
_cell.angle_beta   90.00
_cell.angle_gamma   90.00
#
_symmetry.space_group_name_H-M   'P 1'
#
loop_
_entity.id
_entity.type
_entity.pdbx_description
1 polymer ?
#
loop_
_entity_poly.entity_id
_entity_poly.type
_entity_poly.pdbx_seq_one_letter_code
_entity_poly.pdbx_strand_id
1 'polypeptide(L)'
;LNLENEAVRREFEQIADFWLDMGVDGFRLDAVKEYVTGSTEDNVEILSWFADYVHGKDPENYLVCECWTDQNTYAKYYESGVDSMFDFAFADKSGIIANVMNGKASATSYAKNLETEQGMYAQYNPDYINAPFYTNHDMGRSAGYYAGENSEAQTKMGNALNLLMNGNVFLYYGEELGMKGSGKDENKRAPMYWNKDGNAEGMCKGPADMDDFRMKFDSLEEQQEDPDSIYNYVKQVIRVRNQNPVIARGTTAYLEQYSGEQCFALTRSYEGSNLLLLGNTSAEAVSVDLTGLTVGGTTAEELVLLGELYTGEETAERAGT
;
A
#
# COMPACT_ATOMS: atom_id res chain seq x y z
N LEU A 1 -22.97 -6.21 17.93
CA LEU A 1 -23.07 -7.64 18.31
C LEU A 1 -22.12 -7.90 19.48
N ASN A 2 -22.50 -8.80 20.39
CA ASN A 2 -21.61 -9.19 21.50
C ASN A 2 -20.82 -10.44 21.11
N LEU A 3 -19.57 -10.26 20.71
CA LEU A 3 -18.65 -11.34 20.31
C LEU A 3 -18.05 -12.13 21.49
N GLU A 4 -18.29 -11.70 22.73
CA GLU A 4 -17.99 -12.49 23.92
C GLU A 4 -19.04 -13.63 24.15
N ASN A 5 -20.19 -13.54 23.48
CA ASN A 5 -21.25 -14.54 23.58
C ASN A 5 -20.98 -15.69 22.60
N GLU A 6 -20.83 -16.91 23.15
CA GLU A 6 -20.56 -18.11 22.36
C GLU A 6 -21.63 -18.41 21.29
N ALA A 7 -22.89 -18.04 21.50
CA ALA A 7 -23.94 -18.24 20.50
C ALA A 7 -23.69 -17.31 19.28
N VAL A 8 -23.20 -16.10 19.52
CA VAL A 8 -22.82 -15.17 18.44
C VAL A 8 -21.57 -15.67 17.72
N ARG A 9 -20.58 -16.17 18.45
CA ARG A 9 -19.39 -16.78 17.82
C ARG A 9 -19.77 -17.94 16.90
N ARG A 10 -20.65 -18.84 17.34
CA ARG A 10 -21.16 -19.96 16.49
C ARG A 10 -21.86 -19.48 15.21
N GLU A 11 -22.58 -18.38 15.25
CA GLU A 11 -23.22 -17.82 14.05
C GLU A 11 -22.15 -17.29 13.07
N PHE A 12 -21.08 -16.65 13.58
CA PHE A 12 -19.96 -16.23 12.72
C PHE A 12 -19.17 -17.40 12.14
N GLU A 13 -19.01 -18.49 12.89
CA GLU A 13 -18.44 -19.74 12.36
C GLU A 13 -19.27 -20.30 11.19
N GLN A 14 -20.60 -20.32 11.32
CA GLN A 14 -21.49 -20.76 10.25
C GLN A 14 -21.46 -19.82 9.04
N ILE A 15 -21.34 -18.52 9.25
CA ILE A 15 -21.18 -17.53 8.17
C ILE A 15 -19.84 -17.76 7.45
N ALA A 16 -18.76 -18.00 8.19
CA ALA A 16 -17.46 -18.31 7.61
C ALA A 16 -17.52 -19.61 6.80
N ASP A 17 -18.09 -20.68 7.36
CA ASP A 17 -18.28 -21.95 6.65
C ASP A 17 -19.04 -21.78 5.34
N PHE A 18 -20.15 -21.03 5.37
CA PHE A 18 -20.95 -20.77 4.17
C PHE A 18 -20.13 -20.16 3.03
N TRP A 19 -19.30 -19.16 3.33
CA TRP A 19 -18.50 -18.50 2.30
C TRP A 19 -17.29 -19.33 1.88
N LEU A 20 -16.60 -19.99 2.80
CA LEU A 20 -15.48 -20.88 2.51
C LEU A 20 -15.93 -22.07 1.65
N ASP A 21 -17.11 -22.65 1.94
CA ASP A 21 -17.72 -23.71 1.12
C ASP A 21 -18.07 -23.24 -0.30
N MET A 22 -18.31 -21.95 -0.49
CA MET A 22 -18.48 -21.33 -1.82
C MET A 22 -17.16 -21.01 -2.52
N GLY A 23 -16.00 -21.22 -1.87
CA GLY A 23 -14.68 -21.08 -2.45
C GLY A 23 -14.04 -19.69 -2.31
N VAL A 24 -14.41 -18.91 -1.28
CA VAL A 24 -13.62 -17.74 -0.91
C VAL A 24 -12.35 -18.19 -0.15
N ASP A 25 -11.25 -17.46 -0.34
CA ASP A 25 -9.94 -17.80 0.24
C ASP A 25 -9.62 -16.97 1.51
N GLY A 26 -10.64 -16.38 2.14
CA GLY A 26 -10.46 -15.62 3.38
C GLY A 26 -11.38 -14.41 3.51
N PHE A 27 -11.07 -13.53 4.47
CA PHE A 27 -11.94 -12.43 4.85
C PHE A 27 -11.19 -11.13 5.16
N ARG A 28 -11.83 -10.02 4.83
CA ARG A 28 -11.49 -8.71 5.39
C ARG A 28 -12.35 -8.47 6.62
N LEU A 29 -11.72 -8.24 7.77
CA LEU A 29 -12.37 -8.02 9.05
C LEU A 29 -12.46 -6.51 9.33
N ASP A 30 -13.69 -6.03 9.43
CA ASP A 30 -14.01 -4.61 9.59
C ASP A 30 -13.85 -4.15 11.04
N ALA A 31 -13.26 -2.95 11.25
CA ALA A 31 -13.21 -2.22 12.51
C ALA A 31 -12.86 -3.09 13.74
N VAL A 32 -11.83 -3.95 13.63
CA VAL A 32 -11.51 -4.96 14.66
C VAL A 32 -11.23 -4.38 16.05
N LYS A 33 -10.86 -3.12 16.17
CA LYS A 33 -10.66 -2.43 17.45
C LYS A 33 -11.98 -2.15 18.20
N GLU A 34 -13.11 -2.30 17.52
CA GLU A 34 -14.44 -2.03 18.07
C GLU A 34 -15.22 -3.30 18.45
N TYR A 35 -14.62 -4.48 18.33
CA TYR A 35 -15.27 -5.75 18.72
C TYR A 35 -15.55 -5.78 20.21
N VAL A 36 -14.60 -5.29 21.03
CA VAL A 36 -14.79 -4.93 22.43
C VAL A 36 -14.26 -3.52 22.63
N THR A 37 -15.15 -2.55 22.71
CA THR A 37 -14.78 -1.13 22.76
C THR A 37 -13.85 -0.81 23.95
N GLY A 38 -12.67 -0.31 23.65
CA GLY A 38 -11.70 0.16 24.64
C GLY A 38 -10.77 -0.90 25.22
N SER A 39 -10.83 -2.14 24.74
CA SER A 39 -9.93 -3.22 25.17
C SER A 39 -9.18 -3.83 23.97
N THR A 40 -7.89 -3.58 23.87
CA THR A 40 -7.03 -4.22 22.87
C THR A 40 -6.90 -5.72 23.13
N GLU A 41 -6.72 -6.10 24.39
CA GLU A 41 -6.53 -7.49 24.82
C GLU A 41 -7.76 -8.36 24.47
N ASP A 42 -8.96 -7.89 24.75
CA ASP A 42 -10.19 -8.62 24.45
C ASP A 42 -10.44 -8.70 22.93
N ASN A 43 -10.07 -7.64 22.18
CA ASN A 43 -10.11 -7.66 20.72
C ASN A 43 -9.15 -8.69 20.12
N VAL A 44 -7.94 -8.79 20.66
CA VAL A 44 -6.94 -9.80 20.24
C VAL A 44 -7.45 -11.21 20.54
N GLU A 45 -8.07 -11.44 21.70
CA GLU A 45 -8.67 -12.76 22.05
C GLU A 45 -9.78 -13.16 21.04
N ILE A 46 -10.67 -12.23 20.73
CA ILE A 46 -11.75 -12.49 19.75
C ILE A 46 -11.19 -12.77 18.37
N LEU A 47 -10.17 -12.01 17.94
CA LEU A 47 -9.51 -12.26 16.66
C LEU A 47 -8.78 -13.60 16.66
N SER A 48 -8.13 -13.99 17.76
CA SER A 48 -7.45 -15.29 17.87
C SER A 48 -8.44 -16.43 17.68
N TRP A 49 -9.60 -16.37 18.37
CA TRP A 49 -10.67 -17.34 18.14
C TRP A 49 -11.07 -17.46 16.68
N PHE A 50 -11.27 -16.32 15.99
CA PHE A 50 -11.72 -16.34 14.60
C PHE A 50 -10.61 -16.78 13.63
N ALA A 51 -9.37 -16.36 13.87
CA ALA A 51 -8.20 -16.78 13.09
C ALA A 51 -7.98 -18.29 13.20
N ASP A 52 -7.99 -18.84 14.43
CA ASP A 52 -7.87 -20.27 14.68
C ASP A 52 -8.97 -21.06 13.96
N TYR A 53 -10.21 -20.53 13.96
CA TYR A 53 -11.33 -21.18 13.29
C TYR A 53 -11.13 -21.24 11.76
N VAL A 54 -10.80 -20.11 11.14
CA VAL A 54 -10.68 -19.98 9.68
C VAL A 54 -9.44 -20.74 9.17
N HIS A 55 -8.28 -20.58 9.82
CA HIS A 55 -7.06 -21.33 9.48
C HIS A 55 -7.17 -22.82 9.78
N GLY A 56 -8.02 -23.20 10.75
CA GLY A 56 -8.34 -24.60 11.03
C GLY A 56 -9.13 -25.28 9.90
N LYS A 57 -9.81 -24.53 9.03
CA LYS A 57 -10.47 -25.05 7.82
C LYS A 57 -9.46 -25.25 6.69
N ASP A 58 -8.65 -24.23 6.43
CA ASP A 58 -7.51 -24.28 5.51
C ASP A 58 -6.45 -23.27 5.98
N PRO A 59 -5.19 -23.69 6.24
CA PRO A 59 -4.12 -22.78 6.63
C PRO A 59 -3.77 -21.69 5.61
N GLU A 60 -4.17 -21.88 4.34
CA GLU A 60 -3.93 -20.89 3.27
C GLU A 60 -5.02 -19.80 3.23
N ASN A 61 -6.10 -19.91 4.01
CA ASN A 61 -7.11 -18.86 4.11
C ASN A 61 -6.47 -17.57 4.67
N TYR A 62 -6.76 -16.43 4.02
CA TYR A 62 -6.14 -15.15 4.34
C TYR A 62 -7.07 -14.22 5.12
N LEU A 63 -6.58 -13.71 6.23
CA LEU A 63 -7.30 -12.74 7.09
C LEU A 63 -6.59 -11.38 7.09
N VAL A 64 -7.26 -10.35 6.58
CA VAL A 64 -6.79 -8.97 6.66
C VAL A 64 -7.73 -8.11 7.49
N CYS A 65 -7.17 -7.36 8.45
CA CYS A 65 -7.94 -6.62 9.44
C CYS A 65 -7.84 -5.11 9.25
N GLU A 66 -8.97 -4.43 9.39
CA GLU A 66 -9.00 -2.98 9.51
C GLU A 66 -8.99 -2.59 10.99
N CYS A 67 -7.88 -1.95 11.39
CA CYS A 67 -7.68 -1.40 12.74
C CYS A 67 -7.20 0.05 12.63
N TRP A 68 -8.11 0.98 12.42
CA TRP A 68 -7.78 2.39 12.23
C TRP A 68 -7.41 3.06 13.55
N THR A 69 -6.14 2.97 13.91
CA THR A 69 -5.53 3.54 15.11
C THR A 69 -4.04 3.81 14.87
N ASP A 70 -3.30 4.20 15.90
CA ASP A 70 -1.84 4.37 15.81
C ASP A 70 -1.10 3.04 15.60
N GLN A 71 0.08 3.13 15.00
CA GLN A 71 0.88 1.98 14.57
C GLN A 71 1.26 1.04 15.73
N ASN A 72 1.63 1.60 16.89
CA ASN A 72 1.98 0.78 18.05
C ASN A 72 0.78 -0.03 18.58
N THR A 73 -0.41 0.52 18.43
CA THR A 73 -1.64 -0.15 18.84
C THR A 73 -2.02 -1.24 17.87
N TYR A 74 -2.13 -0.96 16.54
CA TYR A 74 -2.53 -2.01 15.62
C TYR A 74 -1.48 -3.12 15.45
N ALA A 75 -0.19 -2.84 15.69
CA ALA A 75 0.86 -3.86 15.69
C ALA A 75 0.58 -5.01 16.69
N LYS A 76 0.00 -4.69 17.85
CA LYS A 76 -0.34 -5.70 18.86
C LYS A 76 -1.38 -6.71 18.38
N TYR A 77 -2.23 -6.33 17.45
CA TYR A 77 -3.26 -7.22 16.93
C TYR A 77 -2.70 -8.41 16.14
N TYR A 78 -1.43 -8.34 15.70
CA TYR A 78 -0.75 -9.49 15.11
C TYR A 78 -0.59 -10.68 16.08
N GLU A 79 -0.64 -10.45 17.42
CA GLU A 79 -0.66 -11.54 18.42
C GLU A 79 -1.86 -12.48 18.23
N SER A 80 -2.92 -12.03 17.58
CA SER A 80 -4.12 -12.83 17.33
C SER A 80 -3.92 -13.97 16.32
N GLY A 81 -2.81 -13.98 15.58
CA GLY A 81 -2.58 -14.95 14.52
C GLY A 81 -3.27 -14.62 13.18
N VAL A 82 -3.86 -13.42 13.04
CA VAL A 82 -4.31 -12.94 11.73
C VAL A 82 -3.11 -12.66 10.83
N ASP A 83 -3.27 -12.86 9.53
CA ASP A 83 -2.16 -12.72 8.58
C ASP A 83 -1.73 -11.26 8.42
N SER A 84 -2.69 -10.34 8.32
CA SER A 84 -2.41 -8.96 7.96
C SER A 84 -3.25 -7.93 8.72
N MET A 85 -2.59 -6.81 8.99
CA MET A 85 -3.24 -5.56 9.39
C MET A 85 -3.03 -4.52 8.29
N PHE A 86 -4.09 -3.77 7.92
CA PHE A 86 -3.93 -2.63 7.01
C PHE A 86 -2.98 -1.60 7.61
N ASP A 87 -1.99 -1.21 6.83
CA ASP A 87 -0.91 -0.31 7.26
C ASP A 87 -1.32 1.16 7.18
N PHE A 88 -1.99 1.63 8.21
CA PHE A 88 -2.45 3.01 8.31
C PHE A 88 -1.34 4.04 8.46
N ALA A 89 -0.12 3.65 8.88
CA ALA A 89 1.00 4.58 9.05
C ALA A 89 1.43 5.23 7.74
N PHE A 90 1.30 4.51 6.63
CA PHE A 90 1.68 5.00 5.31
C PHE A 90 0.51 5.60 4.52
N ALA A 91 -0.72 5.30 4.92
CA ALA A 91 -1.94 5.66 4.21
C ALA A 91 -2.45 7.08 4.51
N ASP A 92 -3.41 7.54 3.69
CA ASP A 92 -4.11 8.81 3.81
C ASP A 92 -3.21 10.05 3.58
N LYS A 93 -3.86 11.22 3.53
CA LYS A 93 -3.22 12.56 3.35
C LYS A 93 -2.25 12.96 4.46
N SER A 94 -2.34 12.30 5.62
CA SER A 94 -1.50 12.51 6.79
C SER A 94 -0.48 11.40 7.02
N GLY A 95 -0.51 10.33 6.21
CA GLY A 95 0.44 9.24 6.30
C GLY A 95 1.83 9.58 5.75
N ILE A 96 2.75 8.65 5.95
CA ILE A 96 4.17 8.84 5.60
C ILE A 96 4.33 9.16 4.11
N ILE A 97 3.64 8.43 3.21
CA ILE A 97 3.75 8.64 1.76
C ILE A 97 3.36 10.08 1.40
N ALA A 98 2.17 10.53 1.79
CA ALA A 98 1.70 11.87 1.46
C ALA A 98 2.55 12.98 2.09
N ASN A 99 3.06 12.77 3.31
CA ASN A 99 3.93 13.74 3.97
C ASN A 99 5.29 13.87 3.27
N VAL A 100 5.89 12.76 2.84
CA VAL A 100 7.13 12.78 2.05
C VAL A 100 6.90 13.47 0.71
N MET A 101 5.84 13.10 -0.02
CA MET A 101 5.55 13.68 -1.33
C MET A 101 5.17 15.16 -1.28
N ASN A 102 4.67 15.66 -0.15
CA ASN A 102 4.38 17.09 0.07
C ASN A 102 5.55 17.86 0.72
N GLY A 103 6.71 17.25 0.90
CA GLY A 103 7.88 17.86 1.53
C GLY A 103 7.69 18.22 3.02
N LYS A 104 6.72 17.59 3.69
CA LYS A 104 6.47 17.74 5.14
C LYS A 104 7.34 16.80 5.98
N ALA A 105 7.86 15.76 5.35
CA ALA A 105 8.81 14.83 5.91
C ALA A 105 9.90 14.54 4.87
N SER A 106 11.12 14.19 5.31
CA SER A 106 12.21 13.81 4.41
C SER A 106 11.93 12.46 3.73
N ALA A 107 12.54 12.22 2.58
CA ALA A 107 12.48 10.94 1.88
C ALA A 107 12.96 9.77 2.76
N THR A 108 13.93 10.03 3.64
CA THR A 108 14.44 9.04 4.60
C THR A 108 13.35 8.50 5.53
N SER A 109 12.31 9.29 5.82
CA SER A 109 11.20 8.86 6.67
C SER A 109 10.48 7.63 6.10
N TYR A 110 10.34 7.54 4.78
CA TYR A 110 9.74 6.38 4.13
C TYR A 110 10.57 5.11 4.37
N ALA A 111 11.84 5.12 4.00
CA ALA A 111 12.70 3.93 4.11
C ALA A 111 12.96 3.51 5.56
N LYS A 112 13.18 4.49 6.45
CA LYS A 112 13.41 4.23 7.88
C LYS A 112 12.19 3.62 8.57
N ASN A 113 10.98 4.09 8.24
CA ASN A 113 9.77 3.50 8.82
C ASN A 113 9.52 2.08 8.29
N LEU A 114 9.78 1.79 7.00
CA LEU A 114 9.70 0.44 6.46
C LEU A 114 10.62 -0.55 7.18
N GLU A 115 11.85 -0.15 7.55
CA GLU A 115 12.73 -0.99 8.35
C GLU A 115 12.23 -1.14 9.79
N THR A 116 11.78 -0.05 10.40
CA THR A 116 11.34 -0.05 11.81
C THR A 116 10.11 -0.92 12.03
N GLU A 117 9.12 -0.83 11.14
CA GLU A 117 7.86 -1.57 11.29
C GLU A 117 8.04 -3.09 11.22
N GLN A 118 9.00 -3.57 10.42
CA GLN A 118 9.29 -5.01 10.36
C GLN A 118 9.62 -5.59 11.74
N GLY A 119 10.50 -4.92 12.46
CA GLY A 119 10.84 -5.32 13.83
C GLY A 119 9.67 -5.21 14.79
N MET A 120 8.83 -4.19 14.59
CA MET A 120 7.64 -3.96 15.41
C MET A 120 6.59 -5.06 15.20
N TYR A 121 6.27 -5.41 13.96
CA TYR A 121 5.26 -6.44 13.67
C TYR A 121 5.76 -7.84 14.00
N ALA A 122 7.03 -8.16 13.65
CA ALA A 122 7.64 -9.44 13.94
C ALA A 122 7.76 -9.73 15.45
N GLN A 123 7.76 -8.71 16.30
CA GLN A 123 7.72 -8.87 17.76
C GLN A 123 6.45 -9.58 18.22
N TYR A 124 5.32 -9.33 17.54
CA TYR A 124 4.00 -9.88 17.89
C TYR A 124 3.68 -11.16 17.08
N ASN A 125 4.07 -11.19 15.81
CA ASN A 125 3.94 -12.38 14.95
C ASN A 125 5.11 -12.41 13.96
N PRO A 126 6.04 -13.37 14.07
CA PRO A 126 7.17 -13.47 13.14
C PRO A 126 6.75 -13.79 11.69
N ASP A 127 5.57 -14.37 11.52
CA ASP A 127 5.01 -14.77 10.21
C ASP A 127 4.02 -13.74 9.66
N TYR A 128 3.98 -12.53 10.23
CA TYR A 128 3.10 -11.46 9.78
C TYR A 128 3.28 -11.14 8.29
N ILE A 129 2.19 -10.78 7.65
CA ILE A 129 2.21 -10.22 6.29
C ILE A 129 1.70 -8.78 6.39
N ASN A 130 2.49 -7.79 5.98
CA ASN A 130 2.01 -6.41 5.92
C ASN A 130 0.91 -6.25 4.86
N ALA A 131 -0.07 -5.36 5.08
CA ALA A 131 -1.08 -5.01 4.10
C ALA A 131 -1.04 -3.52 3.76
N PRO A 132 -0.05 -3.07 2.96
CA PRO A 132 0.06 -1.69 2.56
C PRO A 132 -1.12 -1.27 1.69
N PHE A 133 -1.58 -0.06 1.91
CA PHE A 133 -2.55 0.61 1.06
C PHE A 133 -2.31 2.12 1.10
N TYR A 134 -2.71 2.85 0.08
CA TYR A 134 -2.53 4.29 0.06
C TYR A 134 -3.83 5.03 0.38
N THR A 135 -4.92 4.60 -0.21
CA THR A 135 -6.27 5.08 0.06
C THR A 135 -7.27 3.93 0.08
N ASN A 136 -8.46 4.20 0.58
CA ASN A 136 -9.58 3.29 0.57
C ASN A 136 -10.92 4.03 0.40
N HIS A 137 -12.03 3.31 0.55
CA HIS A 137 -13.39 3.85 0.41
C HIS A 137 -13.81 4.82 1.51
N ASP A 138 -13.02 4.96 2.59
CA ASP A 138 -13.27 5.86 3.72
C ASP A 138 -12.32 7.06 3.75
N MET A 139 -11.34 7.09 2.85
CA MET A 139 -10.35 8.17 2.71
C MET A 139 -10.52 8.95 1.43
N GLY A 140 -10.07 10.21 1.43
CA GLY A 140 -9.95 10.98 0.20
C GLY A 140 -8.95 10.32 -0.75
N ARG A 141 -9.21 10.35 -2.05
CA ARG A 141 -8.33 9.79 -3.08
C ARG A 141 -7.03 10.58 -3.21
N SER A 142 -5.91 9.90 -3.47
CA SER A 142 -4.55 10.46 -3.39
C SER A 142 -4.29 11.60 -4.35
N ALA A 143 -4.89 11.63 -5.53
CA ALA A 143 -4.75 12.74 -6.48
C ALA A 143 -5.24 14.09 -5.91
N GLY A 144 -6.08 14.06 -4.86
CA GLY A 144 -6.51 15.23 -4.11
C GLY A 144 -5.50 15.72 -3.06
N TYR A 145 -4.45 14.98 -2.77
CA TYR A 145 -3.42 15.37 -1.79
C TYR A 145 -2.39 16.34 -2.36
N TYR A 146 -2.30 16.43 -3.67
CA TYR A 146 -1.27 17.17 -4.40
C TYR A 146 -1.87 18.31 -5.21
N ALA A 147 -1.16 19.42 -5.26
CA ALA A 147 -1.54 20.61 -5.99
C ALA A 147 -0.38 21.16 -6.82
N GLY A 148 -0.71 22.01 -7.82
CA GLY A 148 0.29 22.61 -8.69
C GLY A 148 0.70 21.72 -9.87
N GLU A 149 1.76 22.15 -10.55
CA GLU A 149 2.23 21.55 -11.81
C GLU A 149 2.79 20.12 -11.63
N ASN A 150 3.42 19.85 -10.49
CA ASN A 150 4.03 18.54 -10.20
C ASN A 150 3.02 17.49 -9.69
N SER A 151 1.73 17.83 -9.62
CA SER A 151 0.74 16.96 -8.97
C SER A 151 0.55 15.60 -9.64
N GLU A 152 0.79 15.49 -10.94
CA GLU A 152 0.75 14.22 -11.66
C GLU A 152 1.94 13.34 -11.27
N ALA A 153 3.16 13.89 -11.34
CA ALA A 153 4.37 13.20 -10.91
C ALA A 153 4.28 12.75 -9.43
N GLN A 154 3.71 13.60 -8.55
CA GLN A 154 3.48 13.25 -7.15
C GLN A 154 2.45 12.13 -6.99
N THR A 155 1.40 12.11 -7.81
CA THR A 155 0.39 11.03 -7.81
C THR A 155 1.03 9.70 -8.26
N LYS A 156 1.81 9.72 -9.34
CA LYS A 156 2.58 8.56 -9.82
C LYS A 156 3.52 8.03 -8.73
N MET A 157 4.37 8.90 -8.18
CA MET A 157 5.35 8.50 -7.15
C MET A 157 4.68 8.01 -5.87
N GLY A 158 3.61 8.65 -5.41
CA GLY A 158 2.87 8.19 -4.22
C GLY A 158 2.30 6.78 -4.40
N ASN A 159 1.75 6.47 -5.57
CA ASN A 159 1.32 5.12 -5.92
C ASN A 159 2.49 4.13 -5.99
N ALA A 160 3.63 4.54 -6.56
CA ALA A 160 4.82 3.70 -6.60
C ALA A 160 5.36 3.38 -5.20
N LEU A 161 5.42 4.38 -4.30
CA LEU A 161 5.84 4.17 -2.92
C LEU A 161 4.95 3.14 -2.21
N ASN A 162 3.61 3.20 -2.39
CA ASN A 162 2.71 2.18 -1.86
C ASN A 162 2.96 0.81 -2.50
N LEU A 163 2.98 0.73 -3.82
CA LEU A 163 3.11 -0.53 -4.56
C LEU A 163 4.48 -1.21 -4.36
N LEU A 164 5.52 -0.46 -3.99
CA LEU A 164 6.85 -1.00 -3.72
C LEU A 164 7.08 -1.34 -2.23
N MET A 165 6.08 -1.23 -1.37
CA MET A 165 6.15 -1.76 0.01
C MET A 165 6.14 -3.29 0.03
N ASN A 166 6.66 -3.89 1.09
CA ASN A 166 6.56 -5.34 1.32
C ASN A 166 5.15 -5.75 1.75
N GLY A 167 4.83 -7.04 1.67
CA GLY A 167 3.53 -7.60 2.04
C GLY A 167 2.53 -7.68 0.87
N ASN A 168 1.25 -7.80 1.19
CA ASN A 168 0.13 -7.85 0.24
C ASN A 168 -0.43 -6.44 0.03
N VAL A 169 -0.01 -5.77 -1.04
CA VAL A 169 -0.43 -4.38 -1.31
C VAL A 169 -1.86 -4.32 -1.84
N PHE A 170 -2.62 -3.36 -1.33
CA PHE A 170 -3.96 -3.05 -1.78
C PHE A 170 -3.98 -1.76 -2.60
N LEU A 171 -4.58 -1.82 -3.78
CA LEU A 171 -4.81 -0.69 -4.66
C LEU A 171 -6.31 -0.39 -4.70
N TYR A 172 -6.72 0.79 -4.20
CA TYR A 172 -8.10 1.22 -4.31
C TYR A 172 -8.41 1.62 -5.76
N TYR A 173 -9.51 1.09 -6.34
CA TYR A 173 -9.85 1.33 -7.74
C TYR A 173 -9.86 2.83 -8.06
N GLY A 174 -9.33 3.18 -9.23
CA GLY A 174 -9.22 4.56 -9.70
C GLY A 174 -7.99 5.31 -9.21
N GLU A 175 -7.22 4.79 -8.24
CA GLU A 175 -5.91 5.33 -7.90
C GLU A 175 -4.93 5.21 -9.07
N GLU A 176 -5.05 4.15 -9.86
CA GLU A 176 -4.30 3.93 -11.09
C GLU A 176 -4.60 4.93 -12.22
N LEU A 177 -5.69 5.71 -12.07
CA LEU A 177 -6.05 6.81 -12.98
C LEU A 177 -5.82 8.20 -12.35
N GLY A 178 -5.48 8.25 -11.07
CA GLY A 178 -5.48 9.48 -10.32
C GLY A 178 -6.89 10.10 -10.20
N MET A 179 -7.92 9.27 -10.01
CA MET A 179 -9.28 9.74 -9.77
C MET A 179 -9.34 10.62 -8.53
N LYS A 180 -10.25 11.58 -8.52
CA LYS A 180 -10.56 12.42 -7.36
C LYS A 180 -11.80 11.92 -6.63
N GLY A 181 -11.93 12.34 -5.40
CA GLY A 181 -13.08 12.11 -4.53
C GLY A 181 -12.69 12.30 -3.08
N SER A 182 -13.33 13.25 -2.40
CA SER A 182 -13.05 13.58 -1.00
C SER A 182 -14.26 14.21 -0.32
N GLY A 183 -14.17 14.43 0.99
CA GLY A 183 -15.26 14.98 1.78
C GLY A 183 -16.29 13.91 2.10
N LYS A 184 -17.41 13.91 1.39
CA LYS A 184 -18.46 12.91 1.58
C LYS A 184 -18.01 11.50 1.17
N ASP A 185 -18.58 10.49 1.78
CA ASP A 185 -18.28 9.08 1.46
C ASP A 185 -18.66 8.72 0.03
N GLU A 186 -19.76 9.27 -0.46
CA GLU A 186 -20.25 9.12 -1.82
C GLU A 186 -19.22 9.57 -2.86
N ASN A 187 -18.50 10.66 -2.60
CA ASN A 187 -17.47 11.17 -3.49
C ASN A 187 -16.26 10.23 -3.60
N LYS A 188 -15.90 9.56 -2.51
CA LYS A 188 -14.79 8.60 -2.47
C LYS A 188 -15.11 7.33 -3.26
N ARG A 189 -16.43 7.06 -3.46
CA ARG A 189 -17.00 5.86 -4.11
C ARG A 189 -17.61 6.19 -5.49
N ALA A 190 -17.08 7.24 -6.14
CA ALA A 190 -17.48 7.63 -7.49
C ALA A 190 -17.28 6.46 -8.48
N PRO A 191 -18.11 6.34 -9.51
CA PRO A 191 -17.92 5.34 -10.56
C PRO A 191 -16.54 5.44 -11.20
N MET A 192 -16.01 4.29 -11.64
CA MET A 192 -14.76 4.26 -12.40
C MET A 192 -14.83 5.18 -13.61
N TYR A 193 -13.79 5.99 -13.82
CA TYR A 193 -13.72 6.96 -14.90
C TYR A 193 -13.22 6.29 -16.20
N TRP A 194 -14.13 5.49 -16.82
CA TRP A 194 -13.84 4.70 -18.00
C TRP A 194 -13.52 5.53 -19.23
N ASN A 195 -14.37 6.52 -19.52
CA ASN A 195 -14.22 7.44 -20.64
C ASN A 195 -14.60 8.87 -20.25
N LYS A 196 -14.16 9.83 -21.05
CA LYS A 196 -14.33 11.27 -20.83
C LYS A 196 -15.79 11.71 -20.72
N ASP A 197 -16.67 11.09 -21.51
CA ASP A 197 -18.07 11.46 -21.59
C ASP A 197 -18.91 10.85 -20.46
N GLY A 198 -18.35 9.96 -19.65
CA GLY A 198 -19.05 9.30 -18.55
C GLY A 198 -20.19 8.39 -19.00
N ASN A 199 -20.10 7.83 -20.21
CA ASN A 199 -21.16 7.05 -20.85
C ASN A 199 -20.68 5.69 -21.39
N ALA A 200 -19.55 5.17 -20.88
CA ALA A 200 -19.03 3.87 -21.26
C ALA A 200 -20.10 2.78 -21.05
N GLU A 201 -20.14 1.79 -21.95
CA GLU A 201 -21.05 0.66 -21.84
C GLU A 201 -20.84 -0.07 -20.50
N GLY A 202 -21.93 -0.33 -19.78
CA GLY A 202 -21.88 -0.95 -18.45
C GLY A 202 -21.42 -0.06 -17.31
N MET A 203 -21.17 1.24 -17.54
CA MET A 203 -20.81 2.18 -16.49
C MET A 203 -21.95 2.32 -15.48
N CYS A 204 -21.65 2.12 -14.19
CA CYS A 204 -22.63 2.34 -13.12
C CYS A 204 -22.86 3.84 -12.87
N LYS A 205 -23.99 4.14 -12.25
CA LYS A 205 -24.23 5.47 -11.70
C LYS A 205 -23.52 5.62 -10.35
N GLY A 206 -23.09 6.84 -10.04
CA GLY A 206 -22.57 7.16 -8.72
C GLY A 206 -23.66 7.06 -7.63
N PRO A 207 -23.25 7.07 -6.35
CA PRO A 207 -24.17 7.19 -5.22
C PRO A 207 -25.09 8.41 -5.37
N ALA A 208 -26.31 8.34 -4.84
CA ALA A 208 -27.34 9.36 -5.04
C ALA A 208 -26.93 10.77 -4.57
N ASP A 209 -26.16 10.85 -3.49
CA ASP A 209 -25.74 12.10 -2.86
C ASP A 209 -24.31 12.51 -3.23
N MET A 210 -23.71 11.88 -4.25
CA MET A 210 -22.41 12.25 -4.76
C MET A 210 -22.44 13.67 -5.34
N ASP A 211 -21.42 14.46 -5.01
CA ASP A 211 -21.28 15.80 -5.58
C ASP A 211 -20.90 15.74 -7.08
N ASP A 212 -21.25 16.76 -7.82
CA ASP A 212 -20.73 16.97 -9.17
C ASP A 212 -19.34 17.59 -9.08
N PHE A 213 -18.31 16.83 -9.48
CA PHE A 213 -16.92 17.29 -9.52
C PHE A 213 -16.19 16.75 -10.75
N ARG A 214 -15.24 17.54 -11.22
CA ARG A 214 -14.42 17.14 -12.36
C ARG A 214 -13.21 16.33 -11.91
N MET A 215 -12.90 15.28 -12.66
CA MET A 215 -11.62 14.57 -12.54
C MET A 215 -10.47 15.53 -12.89
N LYS A 216 -9.30 15.26 -12.33
CA LYS A 216 -8.09 16.08 -12.52
C LYS A 216 -7.29 15.64 -13.72
N PHE A 217 -7.27 14.34 -13.95
CA PHE A 217 -6.53 13.66 -15.00
C PHE A 217 -7.51 13.00 -15.97
N ASP A 218 -7.00 12.55 -17.08
CA ASP A 218 -7.77 11.95 -18.17
C ASP A 218 -8.44 10.62 -17.75
N SER A 219 -9.39 10.17 -18.56
CA SER A 219 -10.08 8.89 -18.37
C SER A 219 -9.20 7.69 -18.70
N LEU A 220 -9.64 6.48 -18.32
CA LEU A 220 -8.91 5.24 -18.64
C LEU A 220 -8.65 5.13 -20.15
N GLU A 221 -9.68 5.38 -20.97
CA GLU A 221 -9.57 5.28 -22.44
C GLU A 221 -8.47 6.19 -22.99
N GLU A 222 -8.39 7.40 -22.52
CA GLU A 222 -7.33 8.36 -22.91
C GLU A 222 -5.97 7.98 -22.36
N GLN A 223 -5.90 7.59 -21.08
CA GLN A 223 -4.64 7.22 -20.42
C GLN A 223 -4.03 5.92 -20.95
N GLN A 224 -4.82 5.00 -21.52
CA GLN A 224 -4.29 3.80 -22.15
C GLN A 224 -3.44 4.10 -23.39
N GLU A 225 -3.78 5.16 -24.12
CA GLU A 225 -3.09 5.60 -25.33
C GLU A 225 -1.86 6.49 -25.04
N ASP A 226 -1.78 7.08 -23.82
CA ASP A 226 -0.67 7.91 -23.39
C ASP A 226 0.37 7.07 -22.61
N PRO A 227 1.57 6.82 -23.17
CA PRO A 227 2.61 6.03 -22.51
C PRO A 227 3.09 6.65 -21.19
N ASP A 228 2.97 7.96 -21.03
CA ASP A 228 3.42 8.71 -19.86
C ASP A 228 2.31 8.94 -18.84
N SER A 229 1.10 8.39 -19.04
CA SER A 229 -0.04 8.52 -18.12
C SER A 229 0.20 7.89 -16.75
N ILE A 230 -0.63 8.27 -15.77
CA ILE A 230 -0.65 7.63 -14.43
C ILE A 230 -0.95 6.13 -14.57
N TYR A 231 -1.90 5.76 -15.43
CA TYR A 231 -2.29 4.38 -15.68
C TYR A 231 -1.12 3.51 -16.17
N ASN A 232 -0.42 3.96 -17.20
CA ASN A 232 0.70 3.20 -17.76
C ASN A 232 1.89 3.16 -16.79
N TYR A 233 2.12 4.23 -16.01
CA TYR A 233 3.11 4.24 -14.95
C TYR A 233 2.78 3.21 -13.84
N VAL A 234 1.57 3.22 -13.30
CA VAL A 234 1.13 2.27 -12.25
C VAL A 234 1.19 0.83 -12.76
N LYS A 235 0.77 0.58 -14.00
CA LYS A 235 0.90 -0.71 -14.68
C LYS A 235 2.36 -1.20 -14.73
N GLN A 236 3.31 -0.29 -15.01
CA GLN A 236 4.74 -0.62 -14.99
C GLN A 236 5.23 -0.95 -13.59
N VAL A 237 4.84 -0.18 -12.57
CA VAL A 237 5.20 -0.45 -11.16
C VAL A 237 4.71 -1.83 -10.73
N ILE A 238 3.44 -2.16 -11.02
CA ILE A 238 2.85 -3.47 -10.72
C ILE A 238 3.64 -4.58 -11.43
N ARG A 239 4.02 -4.38 -12.69
CA ARG A 239 4.84 -5.34 -13.44
C ARG A 239 6.19 -5.57 -12.77
N VAL A 240 6.91 -4.50 -12.40
CA VAL A 240 8.19 -4.60 -11.70
C VAL A 240 8.04 -5.36 -10.39
N ARG A 241 7.01 -5.03 -9.59
CA ARG A 241 6.71 -5.74 -8.35
C ARG A 241 6.48 -7.23 -8.58
N ASN A 242 5.60 -7.59 -9.51
CA ASN A 242 5.18 -8.98 -9.72
C ASN A 242 6.29 -9.84 -10.34
N GLN A 243 7.20 -9.23 -11.09
CA GLN A 243 8.37 -9.93 -11.65
C GLN A 243 9.49 -10.12 -10.63
N ASN A 244 9.46 -9.43 -9.49
CA ASN A 244 10.51 -9.45 -8.49
C ASN A 244 9.94 -9.73 -7.08
N PRO A 245 9.73 -11.01 -6.70
CA PRO A 245 9.16 -11.39 -5.41
C PRO A 245 9.87 -10.79 -4.20
N VAL A 246 11.16 -10.47 -4.32
CA VAL A 246 11.95 -9.80 -3.28
C VAL A 246 11.35 -8.43 -2.87
N ILE A 247 10.57 -7.78 -3.74
CA ILE A 247 9.87 -6.54 -3.40
C ILE A 247 8.75 -6.81 -2.38
N ALA A 248 7.98 -7.87 -2.59
CA ALA A 248 6.85 -8.21 -1.74
C ALA A 248 7.26 -8.95 -0.46
N ARG A 249 8.26 -9.83 -0.54
CA ARG A 249 8.63 -10.80 0.51
C ARG A 249 9.93 -10.48 1.22
N GLY A 250 10.71 -9.51 0.70
CA GLY A 250 12.06 -9.23 1.20
C GLY A 250 12.05 -8.46 2.51
N THR A 251 13.02 -8.79 3.36
CA THR A 251 13.38 -7.99 4.53
C THR A 251 14.03 -6.70 4.06
N THR A 252 13.55 -5.57 4.57
CA THR A 252 14.05 -4.23 4.24
C THR A 252 15.19 -3.82 5.18
N ALA A 253 16.24 -3.24 4.62
CA ALA A 253 17.26 -2.52 5.37
C ALA A 253 17.44 -1.10 4.82
N TYR A 254 17.30 -0.12 5.68
CA TYR A 254 17.49 1.29 5.36
C TYR A 254 18.98 1.62 5.24
N LEU A 255 19.36 2.34 4.21
CA LEU A 255 20.75 2.71 3.92
C LEU A 255 20.97 4.22 4.21
N GLU A 256 21.19 4.55 5.48
CA GLU A 256 21.29 5.95 5.95
C GLU A 256 22.35 6.76 5.20
N GLN A 257 23.54 6.17 4.98
CA GLN A 257 24.67 6.87 4.33
C GLN A 257 24.44 7.18 2.84
N TYR A 258 23.45 6.52 2.20
CA TYR A 258 23.06 6.72 0.81
C TYR A 258 21.72 7.43 0.65
N SER A 259 21.19 7.97 1.75
CA SER A 259 19.89 8.63 1.82
C SER A 259 20.06 10.10 2.23
N GLY A 260 19.08 10.93 1.88
CA GLY A 260 19.07 12.36 2.18
C GLY A 260 17.66 12.92 2.31
N GLU A 261 17.56 14.24 2.35
CA GLU A 261 16.28 14.95 2.51
C GLU A 261 15.30 14.61 1.38
N GLN A 262 15.80 14.53 0.14
CA GLN A 262 15.01 14.35 -1.07
C GLN A 262 15.13 12.97 -1.72
N CYS A 263 15.97 12.10 -1.17
CA CYS A 263 16.17 10.76 -1.70
C CYS A 263 16.30 9.74 -0.58
N PHE A 264 15.92 8.51 -0.88
CA PHE A 264 16.13 7.38 0.02
C PHE A 264 16.80 6.23 -0.72
N ALA A 265 17.52 5.42 0.05
CA ALA A 265 18.08 4.15 -0.38
C ALA A 265 17.70 3.07 0.62
N LEU A 266 17.27 1.94 0.12
CA LEU A 266 17.03 0.75 0.93
C LEU A 266 17.39 -0.51 0.15
N THR A 267 17.69 -1.58 0.85
CA THR A 267 17.82 -2.91 0.25
C THR A 267 16.70 -3.82 0.69
N ARG A 268 16.43 -4.82 -0.13
CA ARG A 268 15.58 -5.96 0.23
C ARG A 268 16.26 -7.27 -0.07
N SER A 269 16.08 -8.24 0.81
CA SER A 269 16.68 -9.57 0.67
C SER A 269 15.62 -10.65 0.91
N TYR A 270 15.53 -11.61 -0.02
CA TYR A 270 14.62 -12.74 0.04
C TYR A 270 15.20 -13.94 -0.71
N GLU A 271 15.37 -15.09 -0.04
CA GLU A 271 15.83 -16.36 -0.63
C GLU A 271 17.07 -16.21 -1.54
N GLY A 272 18.05 -15.43 -1.09
CA GLY A 272 19.28 -15.18 -1.85
C GLY A 272 19.16 -14.10 -2.95
N SER A 273 17.96 -13.64 -3.27
CA SER A 273 17.74 -12.49 -4.13
C SER A 273 17.89 -11.20 -3.32
N ASN A 274 18.60 -10.25 -3.89
CA ASN A 274 18.84 -8.95 -3.26
C ASN A 274 18.49 -7.82 -4.23
N LEU A 275 17.88 -6.77 -3.71
CA LEU A 275 17.45 -5.59 -4.47
C LEU A 275 17.92 -4.32 -3.78
N LEU A 276 18.40 -3.36 -4.55
CA LEU A 276 18.56 -1.96 -4.14
C LEU A 276 17.41 -1.14 -4.70
N LEU A 277 16.70 -0.40 -3.85
CA LEU A 277 15.70 0.58 -4.25
C LEU A 277 16.22 1.98 -3.90
N LEU A 278 16.35 2.81 -4.93
CA LEU A 278 16.67 4.23 -4.82
C LEU A 278 15.44 5.04 -5.22
N GLY A 279 15.03 5.99 -4.40
CA GLY A 279 13.90 6.86 -4.70
C GLY A 279 14.27 8.33 -4.54
N ASN A 280 13.99 9.13 -5.58
CA ASN A 280 14.03 10.58 -5.54
C ASN A 280 12.60 11.11 -5.44
N THR A 281 12.28 11.80 -4.34
CA THR A 281 10.95 12.34 -4.05
C THR A 281 10.82 13.84 -4.33
N SER A 282 11.86 14.45 -4.93
CA SER A 282 11.87 15.85 -5.32
C SER A 282 11.63 16.04 -6.81
N ALA A 283 11.38 17.28 -7.22
CA ALA A 283 11.32 17.68 -8.63
C ALA A 283 12.70 17.90 -9.26
N GLU A 284 13.76 17.87 -8.46
CA GLU A 284 15.13 18.15 -8.91
C GLU A 284 15.94 16.86 -9.01
N ALA A 285 16.94 16.84 -9.88
CA ALA A 285 17.87 15.71 -9.96
C ALA A 285 18.70 15.59 -8.68
N VAL A 286 18.82 14.38 -8.16
CA VAL A 286 19.63 14.06 -6.98
C VAL A 286 20.73 13.08 -7.36
N SER A 287 21.96 13.39 -6.99
CA SER A 287 23.10 12.48 -7.16
C SER A 287 23.35 11.70 -5.88
N VAL A 288 23.44 10.39 -5.98
CA VAL A 288 23.78 9.50 -4.87
C VAL A 288 25.09 8.79 -5.18
N ASP A 289 26.10 9.00 -4.34
CA ASP A 289 27.39 8.28 -4.46
C ASP A 289 27.26 6.90 -3.82
N LEU A 290 27.29 5.86 -4.65
CA LEU A 290 27.20 4.48 -4.24
C LEU A 290 28.56 3.79 -4.05
N THR A 291 29.65 4.55 -4.03
CA THR A 291 31.01 4.02 -3.84
C THR A 291 31.08 3.20 -2.56
N GLY A 292 31.56 1.95 -2.70
CA GLY A 292 31.68 1.03 -1.58
C GLY A 292 30.39 0.33 -1.13
N LEU A 293 29.25 0.62 -1.75
CA LEU A 293 28.02 -0.12 -1.50
C LEU A 293 28.12 -1.54 -2.07
N THR A 294 27.75 -2.53 -1.24
CA THR A 294 27.51 -3.89 -1.68
C THR A 294 26.11 -4.33 -1.27
N VAL A 295 25.42 -5.03 -2.17
CA VAL A 295 24.08 -5.57 -1.97
C VAL A 295 24.12 -7.07 -2.20
N GLY A 296 23.91 -7.86 -1.13
CA GLY A 296 24.05 -9.31 -1.22
C GLY A 296 25.43 -9.82 -1.65
N GLY A 297 26.49 -9.03 -1.39
CA GLY A 297 27.85 -9.34 -1.80
C GLY A 297 28.25 -8.86 -3.21
N THR A 298 27.32 -8.26 -3.96
CA THR A 298 27.53 -7.68 -5.28
C THR A 298 27.82 -6.18 -5.14
N THR A 299 28.84 -5.68 -5.79
CA THR A 299 29.16 -4.23 -5.78
C THR A 299 28.12 -3.42 -6.56
N ALA A 300 28.00 -2.12 -6.24
CA ALA A 300 27.02 -1.26 -6.90
C ALA A 300 27.22 -1.17 -8.43
N GLU A 301 28.47 -1.25 -8.89
CA GLU A 301 28.79 -1.22 -10.32
C GLU A 301 28.30 -2.48 -11.07
N GLU A 302 28.18 -3.61 -10.36
CA GLU A 302 27.74 -4.90 -10.93
C GLU A 302 26.22 -5.13 -10.83
N LEU A 303 25.49 -4.24 -10.13
CA LEU A 303 24.04 -4.36 -10.03
C LEU A 303 23.36 -4.17 -11.39
N VAL A 304 22.44 -5.07 -11.69
CA VAL A 304 21.61 -5.00 -12.91
C VAL A 304 20.37 -4.15 -12.62
N LEU A 305 20.09 -3.21 -13.52
CA LEU A 305 18.90 -2.39 -13.45
C LEU A 305 17.67 -3.25 -13.77
N LEU A 306 16.76 -3.42 -12.80
CA LEU A 306 15.53 -4.22 -12.97
C LEU A 306 14.38 -3.38 -13.54
N GLY A 307 14.36 -2.08 -13.29
CA GLY A 307 13.34 -1.17 -13.77
C GLY A 307 13.63 0.25 -13.33
N GLU A 308 13.31 1.16 -14.20
CA GLU A 308 13.33 2.59 -13.94
C GLU A 308 11.90 3.09 -13.98
N LEU A 309 11.48 3.76 -12.92
CA LEU A 309 10.11 4.23 -12.74
C LEU A 309 10.12 5.76 -12.71
N TYR A 310 10.06 6.38 -13.89
CA TYR A 310 10.06 7.83 -14.02
C TYR A 310 8.67 8.40 -14.00
N THR A 311 8.50 9.48 -13.25
CA THR A 311 7.24 10.22 -13.18
C THR A 311 7.14 11.38 -14.18
N GLY A 312 8.19 11.61 -14.97
CA GLY A 312 8.33 12.63 -16.00
C GLY A 312 9.18 12.16 -17.18
N GLU A 313 9.52 13.08 -18.10
CA GLU A 313 10.24 12.77 -19.34
C GLU A 313 11.76 12.55 -19.16
N GLU A 314 12.34 12.92 -18.02
CA GLU A 314 13.78 12.83 -17.79
C GLU A 314 14.21 11.45 -17.29
N THR A 315 15.19 10.88 -17.96
CA THR A 315 15.81 9.60 -17.61
C THR A 315 16.93 9.79 -16.59
N ALA A 316 17.06 8.86 -15.62
CA ALA A 316 18.25 8.82 -14.77
C ALA A 316 19.47 8.41 -15.62
N GLU A 317 20.50 9.23 -15.62
CA GLU A 317 21.78 8.84 -16.16
C GLU A 317 22.63 8.21 -15.04
N ARG A 318 23.16 7.01 -15.27
CA ARG A 318 24.34 6.58 -14.51
C ARG A 318 25.47 7.54 -14.94
N ALA A 319 25.90 8.40 -14.04
CA ALA A 319 27.16 9.10 -14.21
C ALA A 319 28.25 8.02 -14.35
N GLY A 320 28.91 8.01 -15.48
CA GLY A 320 29.71 6.91 -15.97
C GLY A 320 30.73 6.37 -14.97
N THR A 321 31.02 5.12 -15.16
CA THR A 321 32.24 4.45 -14.68
C THR A 321 33.48 5.05 -15.31
#